data_54fd0dea76875b1bd3085fdd9ed7b0e5
#
_entry.id   54fd0dea76875b1bd3085fdd9ed7b0e5
#
_cell.length_a   1.000
_cell.length_b   1.000
_cell.length_c   1.000
_cell.angle_alpha   90.00
_cell.angle_beta   90.00
_cell.angle_gamma   90.00
#
_symmetry.space_group_name_H-M   'P 1'
#
loop_
_entity.id
_entity.type
_entity.pdbx_description
1 polymer ?
#
loop_
_entity_poly.entity_id
_entity_poly.type
_entity_poly.pdbx_seq_one_letter_code
_entity_poly.pdbx_strand_id
1 'polypeptide(L)'
;GVQHGQQGDRSTLTVVLQAPPTANSARFDFYFLSAEYPEFVNTSYNDAFEANITGTAFSGNAAIDSQGNDVTVNSAYFTITQSADLQGTGFDNGNGGGTDWLTMVVPIDPNDTVTFEFTIYDVYDGIYDSAVLLDNFAWSTSDIDTPVIVTPIRVDYLSPKRGPTEGGITTEIYGVDFNATCSAFFDGIESAQTTFIDS
;
A
#
# COMPACT_ATOMS: atom_id res chain seq x y z
N GLY A 1 -6.28 -11.23 -18.88
CA GLY A 1 -4.84 -11.35 -18.77
C GLY A 1 -4.16 -10.32 -19.64
N VAL A 2 -3.38 -9.45 -19.05
CA VAL A 2 -2.54 -8.50 -19.78
C VAL A 2 -1.55 -9.32 -20.62
N GLN A 3 -1.45 -9.05 -21.92
CA GLN A 3 -0.37 -9.60 -22.73
C GLN A 3 0.91 -8.90 -22.28
N HIS A 4 1.73 -9.61 -21.53
CA HIS A 4 3.06 -9.15 -21.18
C HIS A 4 3.84 -8.94 -22.49
N GLY A 5 4.11 -7.67 -22.83
CA GLY A 5 5.13 -7.30 -23.81
C GLY A 5 6.49 -7.87 -23.39
N GLN A 6 7.55 -7.65 -24.15
CA GLN A 6 8.89 -8.08 -23.74
C GLN A 6 9.14 -7.52 -22.34
N GLN A 7 9.36 -8.40 -21.36
CA GLN A 7 9.76 -8.00 -20.02
C GLN A 7 11.17 -7.44 -20.10
N GLY A 8 11.32 -6.21 -19.62
CA GLY A 8 12.62 -5.61 -19.34
C GLY A 8 13.27 -6.22 -18.09
N ASP A 9 13.94 -5.43 -17.33
CA ASP A 9 14.59 -5.85 -16.09
C ASP A 9 13.57 -6.32 -15.05
N ARG A 10 13.95 -7.34 -14.28
CA ARG A 10 13.10 -7.96 -13.28
C ARG A 10 13.87 -8.18 -11.98
N SER A 11 13.31 -7.75 -10.87
CA SER A 11 13.83 -8.02 -9.53
C SER A 11 12.81 -8.75 -8.70
N THR A 12 13.23 -9.80 -7.98
CA THR A 12 12.34 -10.62 -7.16
C THR A 12 12.94 -10.84 -5.77
N LEU A 13 12.13 -10.63 -4.74
CA LEU A 13 12.40 -11.00 -3.36
C LEU A 13 11.46 -12.15 -2.96
N THR A 14 12.03 -13.27 -2.54
CA THR A 14 11.24 -14.40 -2.03
C THR A 14 11.46 -14.57 -0.52
N VAL A 15 10.37 -14.65 0.23
CA VAL A 15 10.37 -14.88 1.68
C VAL A 15 9.45 -16.05 2.00
N VAL A 16 9.96 -17.02 2.74
CA VAL A 16 9.17 -18.17 3.20
C VAL A 16 9.00 -18.09 4.70
N LEU A 17 7.76 -18.08 5.17
CA LEU A 17 7.42 -17.90 6.58
C LEU A 17 6.43 -18.97 7.02
N GLN A 18 6.55 -19.39 8.28
CA GLN A 18 5.54 -20.22 8.92
C GLN A 18 4.56 -19.36 9.69
N ALA A 19 3.28 -19.48 9.36
CA ALA A 19 2.22 -18.76 10.04
C ALA A 19 2.05 -19.25 11.48
N PRO A 20 1.86 -18.34 12.46
CA PRO A 20 1.48 -18.70 13.81
C PRO A 20 0.15 -19.47 13.87
N PRO A 21 -0.11 -20.25 14.93
CA PRO A 21 -1.34 -21.03 15.06
C PRO A 21 -2.61 -20.17 15.22
N THR A 22 -2.45 -18.86 15.39
CA THR A 22 -3.55 -17.89 15.53
C THR A 22 -3.68 -16.96 14.35
N ALA A 23 -2.83 -17.08 13.34
CA ALA A 23 -2.88 -16.20 12.17
C ALA A 23 -3.97 -16.66 11.20
N ASN A 24 -4.86 -15.76 10.84
CA ASN A 24 -5.89 -15.95 9.80
C ASN A 24 -5.63 -15.04 8.59
N SER A 25 -4.75 -14.05 8.74
CA SER A 25 -4.27 -13.22 7.64
C SER A 25 -2.84 -12.71 7.90
N ALA A 26 -2.18 -12.27 6.84
CA ALA A 26 -0.95 -11.51 6.90
C ALA A 26 -1.18 -10.14 6.28
N ARG A 27 -0.47 -9.13 6.77
CA ARG A 27 -0.45 -7.80 6.17
C ARG A 27 0.98 -7.32 5.99
N PHE A 28 1.19 -6.49 4.98
CA PHE A 28 2.42 -5.74 4.76
C PHE A 28 2.10 -4.45 4.01
N ASP A 29 2.92 -3.45 4.22
CA ASP A 29 2.81 -2.19 3.50
C ASP A 29 3.77 -2.21 2.32
N PHE A 30 3.37 -1.59 1.21
CA PHE A 30 4.21 -1.38 0.05
C PHE A 30 4.04 0.02 -0.52
N TYR A 31 5.12 0.54 -1.12
CA TYR A 31 5.13 1.80 -1.85
C TYR A 31 5.80 1.56 -3.19
N PHE A 32 5.04 1.64 -4.27
CA PHE A 32 5.54 1.47 -5.63
C PHE A 32 5.89 2.81 -6.22
N LEU A 33 7.12 2.95 -6.68
CA LEU A 33 7.73 4.13 -7.29
C LEU A 33 8.12 3.80 -8.72
N SER A 34 7.88 4.72 -9.67
CA SER A 34 8.32 4.57 -11.06
C SER A 34 8.69 5.90 -11.68
N ALA A 35 9.79 5.90 -12.44
CA ALA A 35 10.20 7.03 -13.27
C ALA A 35 9.36 7.17 -14.55
N GLU A 36 8.48 6.21 -14.86
CA GLU A 36 7.54 6.30 -15.98
C GLU A 36 6.32 7.19 -15.66
N TYR A 37 6.03 7.42 -14.40
CA TYR A 37 4.91 8.24 -13.98
C TYR A 37 5.31 9.72 -13.87
N PRO A 38 4.51 10.71 -14.33
CA PRO A 38 3.20 10.55 -14.99
C PRO A 38 3.24 10.52 -16.53
N GLU A 39 4.41 10.68 -17.16
CA GLU A 39 4.54 10.93 -18.60
C GLU A 39 4.05 9.77 -19.47
N PHE A 40 4.22 8.54 -18.98
CA PHE A 40 3.92 7.33 -19.75
C PHE A 40 2.60 6.66 -19.35
N VAL A 41 1.79 7.32 -18.51
CA VAL A 41 0.45 6.82 -18.16
C VAL A 41 -0.40 6.62 -19.42
N ASN A 42 -1.09 5.47 -19.50
CA ASN A 42 -1.87 5.03 -20.67
C ASN A 42 -1.05 4.73 -21.93
N THR A 43 0.25 4.48 -21.78
CA THR A 43 1.10 3.97 -22.86
C THR A 43 1.36 2.46 -22.69
N SER A 44 2.19 1.88 -23.56
CA SER A 44 2.65 0.50 -23.43
C SER A 44 3.77 0.31 -22.38
N TYR A 45 4.40 1.39 -21.96
CA TYR A 45 5.34 1.41 -20.84
C TYR A 45 4.54 1.43 -19.56
N ASN A 46 4.50 0.32 -18.88
CA ASN A 46 3.55 0.13 -17.77
C ASN A 46 4.13 -0.84 -16.75
N ASP A 47 5.20 -0.42 -16.13
CA ASP A 47 5.88 -1.19 -15.09
C ASP A 47 4.91 -1.71 -14.05
N ALA A 48 5.22 -2.90 -13.52
CA ALA A 48 4.28 -3.61 -12.69
C ALA A 48 4.94 -4.17 -11.43
N PHE A 49 4.12 -4.23 -10.38
CA PHE A 49 4.42 -4.91 -9.12
C PHE A 49 3.48 -6.09 -8.93
N GLU A 50 4.04 -7.25 -8.62
CA GLU A 50 3.33 -8.46 -8.25
C GLU A 50 3.72 -8.88 -6.83
N ALA A 51 2.72 -9.31 -6.06
CA ALA A 51 2.90 -10.01 -4.79
C ALA A 51 2.31 -11.41 -4.92
N ASN A 52 3.09 -12.35 -5.43
CA ASN A 52 2.67 -13.73 -5.60
C ASN A 52 2.76 -14.48 -4.26
N ILE A 53 1.63 -14.90 -3.75
CA ILE A 53 1.51 -15.65 -2.51
C ILE A 53 1.29 -17.12 -2.86
N THR A 54 1.95 -18.02 -2.16
CA THR A 54 1.69 -19.45 -2.24
C THR A 54 1.46 -20.00 -0.85
N GLY A 55 0.22 -20.36 -0.57
CA GLY A 55 -0.25 -20.92 0.69
C GLY A 55 -1.53 -21.72 0.47
N THR A 56 -2.05 -22.32 1.54
CA THR A 56 -3.27 -23.15 1.48
C THR A 56 -4.54 -22.31 1.39
N ALA A 57 -4.60 -21.16 2.08
CA ALA A 57 -5.74 -20.25 2.02
C ALA A 57 -5.81 -19.46 0.71
N PHE A 58 -4.65 -19.11 0.15
CA PHE A 58 -4.58 -18.33 -1.09
C PHE A 58 -3.32 -18.68 -1.89
N SER A 59 -3.47 -18.73 -3.22
CA SER A 59 -2.34 -18.84 -4.16
C SER A 59 -2.61 -17.97 -5.39
N GLY A 60 -1.69 -17.05 -5.70
CA GLY A 60 -1.78 -16.15 -6.84
C GLY A 60 -1.20 -14.77 -6.56
N ASN A 61 -1.35 -13.86 -7.53
CA ASN A 61 -0.99 -12.46 -7.35
C ASN A 61 -2.03 -11.77 -6.44
N ALA A 62 -1.57 -11.24 -5.31
CA ALA A 62 -2.38 -10.48 -4.37
C ALA A 62 -2.38 -8.97 -4.69
N ALA A 63 -1.37 -8.48 -5.43
CA ALA A 63 -1.25 -7.07 -5.83
C ALA A 63 -2.20 -6.76 -7.00
N ILE A 64 -3.50 -6.82 -6.71
CA ILE A 64 -4.59 -6.51 -7.63
C ILE A 64 -5.55 -5.49 -7.03
N ASP A 65 -6.13 -4.64 -7.85
CA ASP A 65 -7.14 -3.69 -7.42
C ASP A 65 -8.50 -4.36 -7.16
N SER A 66 -9.48 -3.60 -6.67
CA SER A 66 -10.84 -4.10 -6.40
C SER A 66 -11.59 -4.58 -7.64
N GLN A 67 -11.05 -4.34 -8.84
CA GLN A 67 -11.62 -4.75 -10.13
C GLN A 67 -10.88 -5.96 -10.72
N GLY A 68 -9.81 -6.42 -10.05
CA GLY A 68 -8.98 -7.53 -10.47
C GLY A 68 -7.88 -7.17 -11.48
N ASN A 69 -7.52 -5.88 -11.58
CA ASN A 69 -6.39 -5.45 -12.40
C ASN A 69 -5.10 -5.44 -11.59
N ASP A 70 -3.98 -5.74 -12.24
CA ASP A 70 -2.66 -5.71 -11.63
C ASP A 70 -2.28 -4.29 -11.18
N VAL A 71 -1.44 -4.18 -10.14
CA VAL A 71 -0.85 -2.92 -9.70
C VAL A 71 0.29 -2.55 -10.65
N THR A 72 0.03 -1.53 -11.47
CA THR A 72 0.93 -1.03 -12.49
C THR A 72 1.02 0.50 -12.44
N VAL A 73 1.92 1.10 -13.20
CA VAL A 73 1.99 2.58 -13.36
C VAL A 73 0.65 3.16 -13.82
N ASN A 74 -0.15 2.42 -14.57
CA ASN A 74 -1.49 2.83 -15.01
C ASN A 74 -2.60 2.61 -13.97
N SER A 75 -2.30 2.04 -12.81
CA SER A 75 -3.29 1.83 -11.78
C SER A 75 -3.74 3.15 -11.13
N ALA A 76 -4.97 3.18 -10.61
CA ALA A 76 -5.50 4.34 -9.90
C ALA A 76 -4.76 4.65 -8.59
N TYR A 77 -3.87 3.76 -8.15
CA TYR A 77 -3.06 3.94 -6.94
C TYR A 77 -1.89 4.92 -7.15
N PHE A 78 -1.44 5.17 -8.38
CA PHE A 78 -0.42 6.16 -8.66
C PHE A 78 -1.01 7.56 -8.55
N THR A 79 -0.74 8.24 -7.44
CA THR A 79 -1.31 9.55 -7.12
C THR A 79 -0.27 10.59 -6.73
N ILE A 80 0.93 10.14 -6.36
CA ILE A 80 2.00 11.01 -5.85
C ILE A 80 2.91 11.45 -6.99
N THR A 81 3.03 12.76 -7.21
CA THR A 81 3.98 13.38 -8.14
C THR A 81 4.72 14.51 -7.45
N GLN A 82 6.05 14.59 -7.60
CA GLN A 82 6.87 15.72 -7.18
C GLN A 82 6.59 16.21 -5.75
N SER A 83 6.15 15.33 -4.87
CA SER A 83 5.81 15.66 -3.50
C SER A 83 7.06 15.63 -2.59
N ALA A 84 6.89 16.14 -1.37
CA ALA A 84 7.91 15.99 -0.32
C ALA A 84 8.19 14.50 -0.02
N ASP A 85 7.22 13.64 -0.26
CA ASP A 85 7.31 12.19 -0.01
C ASP A 85 8.22 11.47 -1.00
N LEU A 86 8.48 12.06 -2.18
CA LEU A 86 9.45 11.54 -3.16
C LEU A 86 10.87 12.07 -2.92
N GLN A 87 11.06 13.04 -2.02
CA GLN A 87 12.35 13.70 -1.84
C GLN A 87 13.43 12.71 -1.40
N GLY A 88 14.50 12.62 -2.19
CA GLY A 88 15.64 11.75 -1.91
C GLY A 88 15.46 10.29 -2.30
N THR A 89 14.35 9.92 -2.93
CA THR A 89 14.11 8.56 -3.43
C THR A 89 14.77 8.30 -4.78
N GLY A 90 15.18 9.35 -5.50
CA GLY A 90 15.63 9.27 -6.89
C GLY A 90 14.48 9.47 -7.91
N PHE A 91 13.24 9.45 -7.47
CA PHE A 91 12.03 9.68 -8.27
C PHE A 91 11.50 11.11 -8.14
N ASP A 92 12.25 12.01 -7.51
CA ASP A 92 11.92 13.40 -7.21
C ASP A 92 12.42 14.40 -8.28
N ASN A 93 12.98 13.92 -9.39
CA ASN A 93 13.66 14.74 -10.40
C ASN A 93 12.73 15.35 -11.48
N GLY A 94 11.43 15.37 -11.26
CA GLY A 94 10.44 15.90 -12.20
C GLY A 94 9.85 14.83 -13.13
N ASN A 95 10.47 13.67 -13.22
CA ASN A 95 9.98 12.48 -13.93
C ASN A 95 9.95 11.35 -12.91
N GLY A 96 8.81 11.16 -12.29
CA GLY A 96 8.64 10.10 -11.32
C GLY A 96 7.45 10.32 -10.42
N GLY A 97 6.94 9.24 -9.88
CA GLY A 97 5.82 9.25 -8.97
C GLY A 97 5.67 7.95 -8.22
N GLY A 98 4.58 7.82 -7.49
CA GLY A 98 4.35 6.64 -6.68
C GLY A 98 2.91 6.48 -6.24
N THR A 99 2.65 5.35 -5.61
CA THR A 99 1.32 4.99 -5.10
C THR A 99 0.97 5.62 -3.75
N ASP A 100 1.95 6.22 -3.05
CA ASP A 100 1.92 6.35 -1.59
C ASP A 100 1.98 4.96 -0.91
N TRP A 101 2.03 4.92 0.43
CA TRP A 101 1.97 3.67 1.17
C TRP A 101 0.59 3.03 1.05
N LEU A 102 0.57 1.77 0.68
CA LEU A 102 -0.62 0.93 0.58
C LEU A 102 -0.43 -0.28 1.47
N THR A 103 -1.48 -0.73 2.14
CA THR A 103 -1.46 -1.95 2.95
C THR A 103 -2.10 -3.09 2.17
N MET A 104 -1.35 -4.15 1.94
CA MET A 104 -1.85 -5.43 1.44
C MET A 104 -2.26 -6.31 2.61
N VAL A 105 -3.45 -6.90 2.55
CA VAL A 105 -3.89 -7.95 3.47
C VAL A 105 -4.21 -9.20 2.67
N VAL A 106 -3.70 -10.35 3.09
CA VAL A 106 -3.88 -11.64 2.41
C VAL A 106 -4.39 -12.71 3.37
N PRO A 107 -5.33 -13.58 2.96
CA PRO A 107 -5.80 -14.67 3.80
C PRO A 107 -4.71 -15.73 3.99
N ILE A 108 -4.59 -16.26 5.20
CA ILE A 108 -3.60 -17.24 5.59
C ILE A 108 -4.26 -18.28 6.48
N ASP A 109 -3.90 -19.54 6.30
CA ASP A 109 -4.28 -20.60 7.25
C ASP A 109 -3.30 -20.67 8.43
N PRO A 110 -3.79 -20.91 9.66
CA PRO A 110 -2.95 -21.15 10.82
C PRO A 110 -1.97 -22.31 10.59
N ASN A 111 -0.71 -22.12 11.01
CA ASN A 111 0.39 -23.10 10.89
C ASN A 111 0.81 -23.44 9.44
N ASP A 112 0.31 -22.70 8.44
CA ASP A 112 0.75 -22.91 7.05
C ASP A 112 2.19 -22.40 6.84
N THR A 113 2.87 -22.97 5.86
CA THR A 113 4.15 -22.47 5.36
C THR A 113 3.88 -21.68 4.08
N VAL A 114 3.96 -20.37 4.19
CA VAL A 114 3.56 -19.44 3.12
C VAL A 114 4.81 -18.86 2.45
N THR A 115 4.80 -18.88 1.13
CA THR A 115 5.80 -18.20 0.31
C THR A 115 5.23 -16.88 -0.19
N PHE A 116 5.95 -15.80 0.07
CA PHE A 116 5.71 -14.47 -0.47
C PHE A 116 6.78 -14.18 -1.52
N GLU A 117 6.38 -13.96 -2.74
CA GLU A 117 7.28 -13.58 -3.83
C GLU A 117 6.88 -12.20 -4.35
N PHE A 118 7.69 -11.20 -4.02
CA PHE A 118 7.52 -9.82 -4.45
C PHE A 118 8.35 -9.59 -5.69
N THR A 119 7.71 -9.20 -6.77
CA THR A 119 8.38 -8.99 -8.05
C THR A 119 8.03 -7.62 -8.60
N ILE A 120 9.06 -6.87 -9.00
CA ILE A 120 8.93 -5.67 -9.80
C ILE A 120 9.60 -5.90 -11.14
N TYR A 121 9.00 -5.40 -12.21
CA TYR A 121 9.55 -5.56 -13.54
C TYR A 121 9.11 -4.45 -14.48
N ASP A 122 10.02 -4.10 -15.39
CA ASP A 122 9.74 -3.17 -16.47
C ASP A 122 8.93 -3.88 -17.56
N VAL A 123 8.03 -3.13 -18.15
CA VAL A 123 7.21 -3.61 -19.27
C VAL A 123 7.58 -2.83 -20.53
N TYR A 124 8.00 -3.55 -21.56
CA TYR A 124 8.32 -3.07 -22.88
C TYR A 124 9.80 -2.67 -23.09
N ASP A 125 10.42 -1.91 -22.23
CA ASP A 125 11.87 -1.61 -22.31
C ASP A 125 12.52 -1.71 -20.90
N GLY A 126 13.68 -1.18 -20.69
CA GLY A 126 14.42 -1.15 -19.42
C GLY A 126 15.17 0.17 -19.29
N ILE A 127 14.48 1.30 -19.59
CA ILE A 127 15.13 2.62 -19.63
C ILE A 127 14.83 3.42 -18.35
N TYR A 128 13.61 3.36 -17.87
CA TYR A 128 13.18 4.05 -16.66
C TYR A 128 12.96 3.06 -15.52
N ASP A 129 13.67 3.30 -14.43
CA ASP A 129 13.67 2.41 -13.27
C ASP A 129 12.37 2.52 -12.47
N SER A 130 11.97 1.40 -11.89
CA SER A 130 10.92 1.31 -10.88
C SER A 130 11.45 0.67 -9.60
N ALA A 131 10.83 0.99 -8.46
CA ALA A 131 11.20 0.45 -7.17
C ALA A 131 9.96 0.16 -6.31
N VAL A 132 10.05 -0.85 -5.45
CA VAL A 132 9.04 -1.11 -4.41
C VAL A 132 9.71 -1.15 -3.05
N LEU A 133 9.18 -0.35 -2.13
CA LEU A 133 9.52 -0.43 -0.72
C LEU A 133 8.51 -1.35 -0.04
N LEU A 134 8.98 -2.20 0.87
CA LEU A 134 8.16 -3.11 1.67
C LEU A 134 8.41 -2.86 3.15
N ASP A 135 7.36 -2.78 3.95
CA ASP A 135 7.45 -2.52 5.40
C ASP A 135 6.27 -3.16 6.16
N ASN A 136 6.28 -3.04 7.49
CA ASN A 136 5.19 -3.34 8.41
C ASN A 136 4.57 -4.74 8.28
N PHE A 137 5.37 -5.76 7.92
CA PHE A 137 4.85 -7.12 7.88
C PHE A 137 4.35 -7.55 9.26
N ALA A 138 3.11 -8.04 9.30
CA ALA A 138 2.52 -8.58 10.53
C ALA A 138 1.51 -9.70 10.23
N TRP A 139 1.44 -10.66 11.14
CA TRP A 139 0.35 -11.61 11.20
C TRP A 139 -0.87 -10.99 11.89
N SER A 140 -2.06 -11.38 11.48
CA SER A 140 -3.32 -10.91 12.05
C SER A 140 -4.26 -12.08 12.34
N THR A 141 -5.11 -11.91 13.34
CA THR A 141 -6.18 -12.86 13.67
C THR A 141 -7.50 -12.56 12.94
N SER A 142 -7.53 -11.49 12.13
CA SER A 142 -8.71 -11.11 11.35
C SER A 142 -8.88 -12.05 10.17
N ASP A 143 -10.09 -12.57 9.99
CA ASP A 143 -10.46 -13.38 8.84
C ASP A 143 -10.76 -12.48 7.64
N ILE A 144 -10.22 -12.85 6.49
CA ILE A 144 -10.59 -12.29 5.18
C ILE A 144 -10.69 -13.42 4.16
N ASP A 145 -11.58 -13.28 3.19
CA ASP A 145 -11.82 -14.33 2.19
C ASP A 145 -10.93 -14.17 0.95
N THR A 146 -10.54 -12.94 0.63
CA THR A 146 -9.74 -12.61 -0.57
C THR A 146 -8.71 -11.53 -0.24
N PRO A 147 -7.58 -11.48 -0.96
CA PRO A 147 -6.63 -10.38 -0.83
C PRO A 147 -7.29 -9.02 -1.05
N VAL A 148 -6.85 -8.03 -0.30
CA VAL A 148 -7.33 -6.65 -0.43
C VAL A 148 -6.18 -5.66 -0.27
N ILE A 149 -6.18 -4.62 -1.10
CA ILE A 149 -5.34 -3.44 -0.93
C ILE A 149 -6.19 -2.37 -0.23
N VAL A 150 -5.68 -1.84 0.87
CA VAL A 150 -6.29 -0.73 1.59
C VAL A 150 -5.33 0.45 1.62
N THR A 151 -5.87 1.65 1.45
CA THR A 151 -5.14 2.89 1.69
C THR A 151 -5.07 3.13 3.19
N PRO A 152 -3.90 3.30 3.80
CA PRO A 152 -3.81 3.56 5.23
C PRO A 152 -4.39 4.94 5.54
N ILE A 153 -5.07 5.02 6.69
CA ILE A 153 -5.51 6.30 7.23
C ILE A 153 -4.26 7.17 7.47
N ARG A 154 -4.24 8.37 6.89
CA ARG A 154 -3.18 9.34 7.10
C ARG A 154 -3.71 10.58 7.80
N VAL A 155 -3.00 11.01 8.85
CA VAL A 155 -3.24 12.28 9.51
C VAL A 155 -2.26 13.31 8.95
N ASP A 156 -2.77 14.33 8.26
CA ASP A 156 -1.94 15.40 7.69
C ASP A 156 -1.65 16.48 8.73
N TYR A 157 -2.66 16.92 9.47
CA TYR A 157 -2.46 17.89 10.54
C TYR A 157 -3.66 17.93 11.53
N LEU A 158 -3.42 18.58 12.66
CA LEU A 158 -4.42 18.87 13.69
C LEU A 158 -4.66 20.37 13.79
N SER A 159 -5.90 20.77 14.02
CA SER A 159 -6.27 22.16 14.27
C SER A 159 -7.27 22.29 15.44
N PRO A 160 -6.88 22.95 16.55
CA PRO A 160 -5.55 23.48 16.88
C PRO A 160 -4.54 22.37 17.22
N LYS A 161 -3.23 22.64 16.98
CA LYS A 161 -2.14 21.69 17.29
C LYS A 161 -1.82 21.57 18.80
N ARG A 162 -2.38 22.44 19.62
CA ARG A 162 -2.15 22.50 21.07
C ARG A 162 -3.44 22.90 21.76
N GLY A 163 -3.64 22.41 22.97
CA GLY A 163 -4.76 22.74 23.83
C GLY A 163 -4.33 22.92 25.28
N PRO A 164 -5.25 23.36 26.15
CA PRO A 164 -5.02 23.45 27.58
C PRO A 164 -4.85 22.05 28.19
N THR A 165 -4.08 21.95 29.26
CA THR A 165 -3.82 20.69 29.97
C THR A 165 -5.09 20.11 30.62
N GLU A 166 -6.06 20.96 30.89
CA GLU A 166 -7.36 20.59 31.46
C GLU A 166 -8.29 19.95 30.39
N GLY A 167 -7.91 19.96 29.13
CA GLY A 167 -8.74 19.47 28.03
C GLY A 167 -9.89 20.42 27.68
N GLY A 168 -10.98 19.87 27.12
CA GLY A 168 -12.22 20.61 26.85
C GLY A 168 -12.22 21.43 25.56
N ILE A 169 -11.26 21.21 24.65
CA ILE A 169 -11.27 21.81 23.32
C ILE A 169 -11.72 20.78 22.27
N THR A 170 -12.28 21.29 21.19
CA THR A 170 -12.49 20.52 19.96
C THR A 170 -11.24 20.64 19.10
N THR A 171 -10.73 19.50 18.61
CA THR A 171 -9.62 19.43 17.66
C THR A 171 -10.11 18.79 16.37
N GLU A 172 -9.89 19.45 15.27
CA GLU A 172 -10.14 18.88 13.95
C GLU A 172 -8.89 18.10 13.50
N ILE A 173 -9.10 16.87 13.01
CA ILE A 173 -8.06 16.01 12.48
C ILE A 173 -8.27 15.98 10.96
N TYR A 174 -7.29 16.46 10.23
CA TYR A 174 -7.29 16.49 8.78
C TYR A 174 -6.38 15.38 8.24
N GLY A 175 -6.85 14.70 7.21
CA GLY A 175 -6.13 13.61 6.58
C GLY A 175 -6.99 12.91 5.54
N VAL A 176 -6.56 11.73 5.15
CA VAL A 176 -7.23 10.91 4.12
C VAL A 176 -7.70 9.59 4.70
N ASP A 177 -8.70 9.00 4.05
CA ASP A 177 -9.27 7.68 4.35
C ASP A 177 -9.94 7.54 5.72
N PHE A 178 -10.30 8.65 6.35
CA PHE A 178 -11.19 8.61 7.51
C PHE A 178 -12.60 8.19 7.11
N ASN A 179 -13.27 7.50 8.01
CA ASN A 179 -14.67 7.15 7.86
C ASN A 179 -15.40 7.24 9.20
N ALA A 180 -16.71 7.05 9.20
CA ALA A 180 -17.55 7.20 10.38
C ALA A 180 -17.27 6.21 11.53
N THR A 181 -16.44 5.18 11.30
CA THR A 181 -16.05 4.20 12.31
C THR A 181 -14.71 4.53 12.97
N CYS A 182 -14.00 5.57 12.50
CA CYS A 182 -12.74 5.99 13.10
C CYS A 182 -12.93 6.56 14.48
N SER A 183 -12.05 6.18 15.42
CA SER A 183 -11.93 6.77 16.76
C SER A 183 -10.58 7.49 16.86
N ALA A 184 -10.57 8.60 17.60
CA ALA A 184 -9.35 9.35 17.88
C ALA A 184 -8.86 9.05 19.29
N PHE A 185 -7.54 8.80 19.40
CA PHE A 185 -6.88 8.56 20.68
C PHE A 185 -5.74 9.59 20.85
N PHE A 186 -5.65 10.16 22.04
CA PHE A 186 -4.58 11.07 22.44
C PHE A 186 -3.87 10.46 23.64
N ASP A 187 -2.59 10.11 23.46
CA ASP A 187 -1.78 9.41 24.47
C ASP A 187 -2.45 8.13 25.01
N GLY A 188 -3.10 7.37 24.10
CA GLY A 188 -3.81 6.13 24.43
C GLY A 188 -5.19 6.31 25.07
N ILE A 189 -5.66 7.56 25.27
CA ILE A 189 -7.00 7.87 25.81
C ILE A 189 -7.92 8.21 24.63
N GLU A 190 -9.02 7.46 24.53
CA GLU A 190 -10.03 7.71 23.50
C GLU A 190 -10.71 9.07 23.71
N SER A 191 -10.91 9.80 22.61
CA SER A 191 -11.69 11.04 22.61
C SER A 191 -13.12 10.76 23.10
N ALA A 192 -13.64 11.62 23.96
CA ALA A 192 -15.01 11.50 24.48
C ALA A 192 -16.08 11.56 23.37
N GLN A 193 -15.76 12.21 22.26
CA GLN A 193 -16.63 12.29 21.09
C GLN A 193 -15.76 12.46 19.83
N THR A 194 -16.00 11.61 18.84
CA THR A 194 -15.42 11.74 17.50
C THR A 194 -16.57 11.87 16.50
N THR A 195 -16.51 12.87 15.63
CA THR A 195 -17.51 13.08 14.57
C THR A 195 -16.79 13.12 13.22
N PHE A 196 -17.21 12.26 12.31
CA PHE A 196 -16.74 12.27 10.94
C PHE A 196 -17.41 13.40 10.16
N ILE A 197 -16.63 14.20 9.47
CA ILE A 197 -17.10 15.28 8.59
C ILE A 197 -16.59 14.94 7.19
N ASP A 198 -17.51 14.61 6.30
CA ASP A 198 -17.21 14.42 4.89
C ASP A 198 -17.02 15.80 4.22
N SER A 199 -15.99 15.95 3.40
CA SER A 199 -15.61 17.23 2.77
C SER A 199 -15.96 17.28 1.29
#